data_f4ea96cad3a6b1a8bc6a1b25046df065
#
_entry.id   f4ea96cad3a6b1a8bc6a1b25046df065
#
_cell.length_a   1.000
_cell.length_b   1.000
_cell.length_c   1.000
_cell.angle_alpha   90.00
_cell.angle_beta   90.00
_cell.angle_gamma   90.00
#
_symmetry.space_group_name_H-M   'P 1'
#
loop_
_entity.id
_entity.type
_entity.pdbx_description
1 polymer ?
#
loop_
_entity_poly.entity_id
_entity_poly.type
_entity_poly.pdbx_seq_one_letter_code
_entity_poly.pdbx_strand_id
1 'polypeptide(L)'
;VIKTADNGIFPFVDKSLVTGSPADPDRIFSSEVIFALTNTSRGTIYKNYYDPSRLPNYVFYMDNSLMSNIVYGGAATTGGYQDDYRYRANWIATGSNRYFYKYSDMVANGSIQNTMIPMVRLGEMFLIAAESQSDVLAKGVQYVNALRRNRGVANLQTLTPDLLKYEYIRELYGEGQLFYLYKRLNCDVITSANSSKNPKASDLIFVVPLPDSETENR
;
A
#
# COMPACT_ATOMS: atom_id res chain seq x y z
N VAL A 1 -12.53 14.27 -7.81
CA VAL A 1 -11.29 13.51 -8.14
C VAL A 1 -11.63 12.32 -9.04
N ILE A 2 -12.55 11.41 -8.65
CA ILE A 2 -12.89 10.22 -9.46
C ILE A 2 -13.40 10.65 -10.84
N LYS A 3 -14.31 11.63 -10.93
CA LYS A 3 -14.76 12.18 -12.22
C LYS A 3 -13.65 12.85 -13.03
N THR A 4 -12.65 13.40 -12.35
CA THR A 4 -11.48 14.01 -12.97
C THR A 4 -10.55 12.96 -13.56
N ALA A 5 -10.47 11.78 -12.94
CA ALA A 5 -9.72 10.64 -13.51
C ALA A 5 -10.31 10.18 -14.85
N ASP A 6 -11.65 10.15 -14.96
CA ASP A 6 -12.32 9.81 -16.23
C ASP A 6 -12.00 10.82 -17.34
N ASN A 7 -11.67 12.06 -16.99
CA ASN A 7 -11.27 13.13 -17.91
C ASN A 7 -9.74 13.17 -18.16
N GLY A 8 -8.99 12.20 -17.65
CA GLY A 8 -7.55 12.05 -17.91
C GLY A 8 -6.61 12.94 -17.11
N ILE A 9 -7.10 13.70 -16.11
CA ILE A 9 -6.21 14.56 -15.29
C ILE A 9 -5.38 13.71 -14.32
N PHE A 10 -5.99 12.69 -13.71
CA PHE A 10 -5.30 11.70 -12.88
C PHE A 10 -5.67 10.29 -13.38
N PRO A 11 -5.13 9.87 -14.53
CA PRO A 11 -5.44 8.55 -15.08
C PRO A 11 -4.82 7.46 -14.22
N PHE A 12 -5.44 6.28 -14.19
CA PHE A 12 -4.77 5.10 -13.69
C PHE A 12 -3.48 4.84 -14.47
N VAL A 13 -2.47 4.32 -13.77
CA VAL A 13 -1.19 3.98 -14.39
C VAL A 13 -1.40 2.95 -15.51
N ASP A 14 -0.73 3.15 -16.64
CA ASP A 14 -0.77 2.18 -17.72
C ASP A 14 -0.04 0.90 -17.31
N LYS A 15 -0.65 -0.24 -17.63
CA LYS A 15 -0.10 -1.57 -17.34
C LYS A 15 1.33 -1.73 -17.85
N SER A 16 1.63 -1.25 -19.05
CA SER A 16 2.93 -1.40 -19.66
C SER A 16 4.05 -0.71 -18.89
N LEU A 17 3.75 0.38 -18.19
CA LEU A 17 4.71 1.10 -17.35
C LEU A 17 5.02 0.38 -16.02
N VAL A 18 4.19 -0.56 -15.63
CA VAL A 18 4.30 -1.24 -14.31
C VAL A 18 4.74 -2.69 -14.46
N THR A 19 4.14 -3.44 -15.40
CA THR A 19 4.28 -4.90 -15.48
C THR A 19 5.01 -5.41 -16.70
N GLY A 20 5.29 -4.54 -17.68
CA GLY A 20 6.17 -4.84 -18.79
C GLY A 20 7.56 -5.22 -18.29
N SER A 21 8.54 -5.21 -19.18
CA SER A 21 9.94 -5.20 -18.78
C SER A 21 10.54 -3.82 -19.05
N PRO A 22 9.92 -2.74 -18.52
CA PRO A 22 10.52 -1.42 -18.65
C PRO A 22 11.82 -1.43 -17.85
N ALA A 23 12.82 -0.71 -18.34
CA ALA A 23 14.07 -0.52 -17.61
C ALA A 23 13.79 0.12 -16.23
N ASP A 24 12.78 0.97 -16.18
CA ASP A 24 12.33 1.71 -15.01
C ASP A 24 10.81 1.60 -14.83
N PRO A 25 10.32 0.58 -14.10
CA PRO A 25 8.89 0.45 -13.85
C PRO A 25 8.40 1.57 -12.92
N ASP A 26 7.23 2.13 -13.23
CA ASP A 26 6.57 3.13 -12.38
C ASP A 26 5.99 2.47 -11.12
N ARG A 27 6.81 2.38 -10.06
CA ARG A 27 6.44 1.74 -8.79
C ARG A 27 5.55 2.61 -7.92
N ILE A 28 5.56 3.92 -8.12
CA ILE A 28 4.76 4.85 -7.33
C ILE A 28 3.40 5.15 -7.96
N PHE A 29 3.15 4.64 -9.18
CA PHE A 29 1.95 4.94 -9.95
C PHE A 29 1.78 6.45 -10.14
N SER A 30 2.79 7.07 -10.74
CA SER A 30 2.99 8.53 -10.75
C SER A 30 1.84 9.30 -11.39
N SER A 31 1.18 8.74 -12.42
CA SER A 31 0.01 9.35 -13.06
C SER A 31 -1.21 9.48 -12.13
N GLU A 32 -1.25 8.68 -11.06
CA GLU A 32 -2.33 8.67 -10.07
C GLU A 32 -2.08 9.60 -8.88
N VAL A 33 -0.89 10.21 -8.80
CA VAL A 33 -0.50 11.02 -7.64
C VAL A 33 -1.18 12.38 -7.71
N ILE A 34 -2.04 12.67 -6.73
CA ILE A 34 -2.77 13.93 -6.61
C ILE A 34 -1.94 14.94 -5.80
N PHE A 35 -1.26 14.45 -4.77
CA PHE A 35 -0.38 15.25 -3.94
C PHE A 35 0.83 14.41 -3.47
N ALA A 36 2.02 15.00 -3.56
CA ALA A 36 3.26 14.38 -3.12
C ALA A 36 4.19 15.39 -2.45
N LEU A 37 5.06 14.88 -1.61
CA LEU A 37 6.21 15.62 -1.08
C LEU A 37 7.47 15.23 -1.84
N THR A 38 8.41 16.15 -1.91
CA THR A 38 9.75 15.89 -2.44
C THR A 38 10.72 15.57 -1.29
N ASN A 39 11.41 14.43 -1.39
CA ASN A 39 12.46 14.05 -0.46
C ASN A 39 13.70 13.57 -1.24
N THR A 40 14.71 14.40 -1.28
CA THR A 40 15.98 14.12 -1.96
C THR A 40 16.78 12.99 -1.32
N SER A 41 16.49 12.66 -0.07
CA SER A 41 17.14 11.56 0.67
C SER A 41 16.38 10.24 0.58
N ARG A 42 15.30 10.14 -0.23
CA ARG A 42 14.45 8.94 -0.32
C ARG A 42 15.27 7.69 -0.67
N GLY A 43 16.15 7.78 -1.66
CA GLY A 43 17.01 6.67 -2.06
C GLY A 43 17.94 6.19 -0.94
N THR A 44 18.48 7.12 -0.14
CA THR A 44 19.29 6.79 1.03
C THR A 44 18.47 6.08 2.11
N ILE A 45 17.25 6.57 2.37
CA ILE A 45 16.32 5.92 3.31
C ILE A 45 15.98 4.53 2.83
N TYR A 46 15.66 4.36 1.55
CA TYR A 46 15.41 3.04 0.97
C TYR A 46 16.61 2.09 1.19
N LYS A 47 17.82 2.50 0.81
CA LYS A 47 19.04 1.70 0.96
C LYS A 47 19.30 1.31 2.42
N ASN A 48 18.96 2.17 3.35
CA ASN A 48 19.21 1.91 4.77
C ASN A 48 18.21 0.94 5.40
N TYR A 49 16.95 0.93 4.96
CA TYR A 49 15.88 0.22 5.67
C TYR A 49 15.16 -0.85 4.85
N TYR A 50 15.30 -0.86 3.52
CA TYR A 50 14.52 -1.75 2.66
C TYR A 50 15.35 -2.53 1.64
N ASP A 51 16.62 -2.18 1.43
CA ASP A 51 17.46 -2.81 0.41
C ASP A 51 17.85 -4.24 0.82
N PRO A 52 17.46 -5.26 0.04
CA PRO A 52 17.76 -6.67 0.34
C PRO A 52 19.25 -7.02 0.28
N SER A 53 20.10 -6.15 -0.27
CA SER A 53 21.55 -6.35 -0.25
C SER A 53 22.17 -6.19 1.15
N ARG A 54 21.44 -5.60 2.08
CA ARG A 54 21.84 -5.46 3.48
C ARG A 54 21.50 -6.74 4.25
N LEU A 55 22.19 -6.92 5.38
CA LEU A 55 21.93 -8.06 6.26
C LEU A 55 20.45 -8.04 6.73
N PRO A 56 19.77 -9.20 6.73
CA PRO A 56 18.34 -9.28 7.04
C PRO A 56 17.90 -8.63 8.35
N ASN A 57 18.81 -8.59 9.33
CA ASN A 57 18.52 -8.02 10.66
C ASN A 57 18.42 -6.48 10.66
N TYR A 58 18.75 -5.82 9.55
CA TYR A 58 18.79 -4.37 9.45
C TYR A 58 17.80 -3.80 8.45
N VAL A 59 16.98 -4.64 7.81
CA VAL A 59 16.01 -4.19 6.81
C VAL A 59 14.61 -4.66 7.16
N PHE A 60 13.63 -3.82 6.81
CA PHE A 60 12.23 -4.19 6.90
C PHE A 60 11.84 -5.08 5.71
N TYR A 61 11.27 -6.23 6.01
CA TYR A 61 10.72 -7.13 5.02
C TYR A 61 9.41 -7.73 5.51
N MET A 62 8.62 -8.27 4.63
CA MET A 62 7.41 -8.99 4.98
C MET A 62 7.66 -10.48 4.85
N ASP A 63 7.22 -11.24 5.85
CA ASP A 63 7.21 -12.70 5.77
C ASP A 63 6.40 -13.17 4.57
N ASN A 64 6.93 -14.13 3.83
CA ASN A 64 6.32 -14.59 2.60
C ASN A 64 4.96 -15.25 2.85
N SER A 65 4.80 -15.95 3.96
CA SER A 65 3.51 -16.56 4.33
C SER A 65 2.45 -15.51 4.62
N LEU A 66 2.82 -14.45 5.37
CA LEU A 66 1.93 -13.32 5.63
C LEU A 66 1.53 -12.64 4.32
N MET A 67 2.48 -12.39 3.44
CA MET A 67 2.21 -11.77 2.16
C MET A 67 1.31 -12.63 1.28
N SER A 68 1.68 -13.90 1.08
CA SER A 68 0.99 -14.80 0.17
C SER A 68 -0.41 -15.18 0.67
N ASN A 69 -0.57 -15.43 1.98
CA ASN A 69 -1.81 -15.97 2.52
C ASN A 69 -2.78 -14.87 2.98
N ILE A 70 -2.27 -13.72 3.42
CA ILE A 70 -3.10 -12.67 4.03
C ILE A 70 -3.21 -11.46 3.12
N VAL A 71 -2.08 -10.86 2.73
CA VAL A 71 -2.10 -9.59 1.99
C VAL A 71 -2.51 -9.79 0.54
N TYR A 72 -1.91 -10.74 -0.17
CA TYR A 72 -2.16 -11.00 -1.59
C TYR A 72 -2.78 -12.36 -1.86
N GLY A 73 -2.99 -13.17 -0.83
CA GLY A 73 -3.56 -14.50 -0.95
C GLY A 73 -5.06 -14.55 -0.70
N GLY A 74 -5.61 -15.75 -0.83
CA GLY A 74 -7.00 -16.06 -0.55
C GLY A 74 -7.89 -16.14 -1.78
N ALA A 75 -9.07 -16.68 -1.57
CA ALA A 75 -10.07 -16.99 -2.62
C ALA A 75 -10.58 -15.76 -3.40
N ALA A 76 -10.27 -14.56 -2.94
CA ALA A 76 -10.67 -13.32 -3.60
C ALA A 76 -9.80 -12.95 -4.82
N THR A 77 -8.74 -13.70 -5.10
CA THR A 77 -7.85 -13.49 -6.24
C THR A 77 -8.00 -14.66 -7.21
N THR A 78 -9.10 -14.69 -7.96
CA THR A 78 -9.16 -15.51 -9.18
C THR A 78 -8.11 -14.93 -10.14
N GLY A 79 -7.01 -15.64 -10.33
CA GLY A 79 -5.84 -15.16 -11.09
C GLY A 79 -4.59 -15.04 -10.22
N GLY A 80 -4.74 -15.06 -8.89
CA GLY A 80 -3.66 -14.99 -7.92
C GLY A 80 -3.05 -13.60 -7.76
N TYR A 81 -2.39 -13.41 -6.65
CA TYR A 81 -1.66 -12.17 -6.34
C TYR A 81 -0.52 -11.86 -7.31
N GLN A 82 -0.08 -12.85 -8.10
CA GLN A 82 0.98 -12.71 -9.10
C GLN A 82 0.60 -11.75 -10.23
N ASP A 83 -0.69 -11.59 -10.49
CA ASP A 83 -1.20 -10.67 -11.50
C ASP A 83 -1.46 -9.27 -10.96
N ASP A 84 -1.45 -9.08 -9.64
CA ASP A 84 -1.61 -7.77 -9.02
C ASP A 84 -0.38 -6.88 -9.32
N TYR A 85 -0.61 -5.74 -9.96
CA TYR A 85 0.45 -4.82 -10.34
C TYR A 85 1.22 -4.30 -9.14
N ARG A 86 0.54 -4.12 -7.99
CA ARG A 86 1.16 -3.70 -6.73
C ARG A 86 2.14 -4.74 -6.22
N TYR A 87 1.80 -6.02 -6.34
CA TYR A 87 2.72 -7.09 -6.00
C TYR A 87 3.93 -7.10 -6.94
N ARG A 88 3.69 -7.07 -8.25
CA ARG A 88 4.76 -7.16 -9.25
C ARG A 88 5.71 -5.97 -9.23
N ALA A 89 5.19 -4.75 -9.04
CA ALA A 89 5.98 -3.54 -9.05
C ALA A 89 6.70 -3.27 -7.73
N ASN A 90 6.05 -3.58 -6.60
CA ASN A 90 6.47 -3.06 -5.29
C ASN A 90 7.19 -4.10 -4.43
N TRP A 91 7.31 -5.34 -4.88
CA TRP A 91 7.93 -6.40 -4.08
C TRP A 91 8.97 -7.18 -4.87
N ILE A 92 10.11 -7.43 -4.23
CA ILE A 92 11.17 -8.26 -4.78
C ILE A 92 11.40 -9.47 -3.89
N ALA A 93 11.57 -10.64 -4.52
CA ALA A 93 11.91 -11.88 -3.84
C ALA A 93 13.43 -11.98 -3.68
N THR A 94 13.90 -12.26 -2.47
CA THR A 94 15.28 -12.65 -2.21
C THR A 94 15.27 -13.78 -1.18
N GLY A 95 15.60 -14.99 -1.62
CA GLY A 95 15.38 -16.19 -0.82
C GLY A 95 13.91 -16.41 -0.50
N SER A 96 13.61 -16.69 0.77
CA SER A 96 12.23 -16.89 1.27
C SER A 96 11.51 -15.59 1.63
N ASN A 97 12.19 -14.46 1.59
CA ASN A 97 11.65 -13.18 2.04
C ASN A 97 11.15 -12.32 0.86
N ARG A 98 10.26 -11.39 1.18
CA ARG A 98 9.77 -10.36 0.27
C ARG A 98 10.13 -8.99 0.81
N TYR A 99 10.86 -8.24 0.01
CA TYR A 99 11.32 -6.90 0.35
C TYR A 99 10.49 -5.86 -0.40
N PHE A 100 10.16 -4.79 0.31
CA PHE A 100 9.38 -3.71 -0.27
C PHE A 100 10.28 -2.84 -1.16
N TYR A 101 9.92 -2.71 -2.44
CA TYR A 101 10.78 -2.14 -3.48
C TYR A 101 10.26 -0.82 -4.06
N LYS A 102 9.11 -0.36 -3.59
CA LYS A 102 8.42 0.83 -4.13
C LYS A 102 9.29 2.07 -4.20
N TYR A 103 10.12 2.29 -3.20
CA TYR A 103 10.96 3.48 -3.08
C TYR A 103 12.42 3.27 -3.50
N SER A 104 12.75 2.14 -4.10
CA SER A 104 14.07 1.98 -4.72
C SER A 104 14.29 3.03 -5.81
N ASP A 105 15.52 3.48 -5.97
CA ASP A 105 15.85 4.38 -7.07
C ASP A 105 15.52 3.71 -8.40
N MET A 106 14.92 4.45 -9.29
CA MET A 106 14.80 4.06 -10.68
C MET A 106 16.16 4.22 -11.35
N VAL A 107 16.45 3.42 -12.35
CA VAL A 107 17.76 3.38 -13.00
C VAL A 107 18.15 4.74 -13.60
N ALA A 108 17.16 5.51 -14.07
CA ALA A 108 17.40 6.86 -14.56
C ALA A 108 17.66 7.83 -13.41
N ASN A 109 18.91 8.13 -13.16
CA ASN A 109 19.30 9.21 -12.25
C ASN A 109 18.64 10.53 -12.65
N GLY A 110 18.00 11.20 -11.70
CA GLY A 110 17.38 12.50 -11.89
C GLY A 110 15.87 12.46 -12.21
N SER A 111 15.25 11.30 -12.28
CA SER A 111 13.79 11.25 -12.37
C SER A 111 13.16 11.90 -11.13
N ILE A 112 12.17 12.77 -11.33
CA ILE A 112 11.36 13.36 -10.25
C ILE A 112 10.70 12.26 -9.40
N GLN A 113 10.41 11.13 -9.99
CA GLN A 113 9.85 9.96 -9.30
C GLN A 113 10.79 9.43 -8.23
N ASN A 114 12.11 9.59 -8.34
CA ASN A 114 13.09 9.15 -7.35
C ASN A 114 13.05 9.95 -6.05
N THR A 115 12.52 11.15 -6.08
CA THR A 115 12.39 12.02 -4.91
C THR A 115 10.94 12.15 -4.42
N MET A 116 9.98 11.66 -5.18
CA MET A 116 8.57 11.79 -4.88
C MET A 116 8.12 10.81 -3.80
N ILE A 117 7.43 11.34 -2.79
CA ILE A 117 6.71 10.56 -1.77
C ILE A 117 5.22 10.85 -1.94
N PRO A 118 4.44 9.94 -2.50
CA PRO A 118 3.00 10.10 -2.64
C PRO A 118 2.33 10.24 -1.27
N MET A 119 1.51 11.27 -1.13
CA MET A 119 0.71 11.51 0.08
C MET A 119 -0.78 11.24 -0.16
N VAL A 120 -1.25 11.56 -1.37
CA VAL A 120 -2.64 11.32 -1.79
C VAL A 120 -2.62 10.77 -3.21
N ARG A 121 -3.24 9.62 -3.41
CA ARG A 121 -3.33 8.96 -4.71
C ARG A 121 -4.76 8.62 -5.09
N LEU A 122 -4.99 8.49 -6.40
CA LEU A 122 -6.31 8.15 -6.95
C LEU A 122 -6.88 6.85 -6.34
N GLY A 123 -6.05 5.83 -6.17
CA GLY A 123 -6.47 4.55 -5.58
C GLY A 123 -7.12 4.71 -4.20
N GLU A 124 -6.58 5.58 -3.35
CA GLU A 124 -7.16 5.91 -2.04
C GLU A 124 -8.55 6.53 -2.18
N MET A 125 -8.75 7.42 -3.17
CA MET A 125 -10.06 8.05 -3.41
C MET A 125 -11.13 7.01 -3.76
N PHE A 126 -10.77 5.99 -4.53
CA PHE A 126 -11.69 4.88 -4.82
C PHE A 126 -12.02 4.05 -3.58
N LEU A 127 -11.06 3.82 -2.69
CA LEU A 127 -11.28 3.10 -1.43
C LEU A 127 -12.15 3.91 -0.45
N ILE A 128 -11.91 5.21 -0.33
CA ILE A 128 -12.77 6.12 0.46
C ILE A 128 -14.19 6.13 -0.09
N ALA A 129 -14.36 6.22 -1.41
CA ALA A 129 -15.68 6.17 -2.04
C ALA A 129 -16.39 4.85 -1.78
N ALA A 130 -15.65 3.72 -1.82
CA ALA A 130 -16.21 2.41 -1.49
C ALA A 130 -16.66 2.32 -0.03
N GLU A 131 -15.84 2.82 0.89
CA GLU A 131 -16.13 2.81 2.32
C GLU A 131 -17.32 3.70 2.68
N SER A 132 -17.43 4.87 2.05
CA SER A 132 -18.56 5.79 2.27
C SER A 132 -19.92 5.23 1.83
N GLN A 133 -19.92 4.16 1.04
CA GLN A 133 -21.12 3.44 0.61
C GLN A 133 -21.36 2.15 1.43
N SER A 134 -20.78 2.06 2.63
CA SER A 134 -20.80 0.84 3.46
C SER A 134 -22.22 0.33 3.78
N ASP A 135 -23.20 1.22 3.87
CA ASP A 135 -24.61 0.86 4.09
C ASP A 135 -25.25 0.19 2.86
N VAL A 136 -24.60 0.33 1.69
CA VAL A 136 -25.01 -0.30 0.44
C VAL A 136 -23.80 -0.97 -0.20
N LEU A 137 -23.33 -2.08 0.40
CA LEU A 137 -22.17 -2.85 -0.06
C LEU A 137 -22.16 -3.11 -1.58
N ALA A 138 -23.35 -3.25 -2.18
CA ALA A 138 -23.50 -3.39 -3.62
C ALA A 138 -22.99 -2.17 -4.42
N LYS A 139 -23.05 -0.95 -3.87
CA LYS A 139 -22.50 0.25 -4.52
C LYS A 139 -21.02 0.40 -4.22
N GLY A 140 -20.58 0.08 -3.01
CA GLY A 140 -19.16 0.12 -2.62
C GLY A 140 -18.29 -0.80 -3.48
N VAL A 141 -18.79 -2.00 -3.83
CA VAL A 141 -18.05 -2.97 -4.64
C VAL A 141 -17.67 -2.42 -6.03
N GLN A 142 -18.46 -1.51 -6.60
CA GLN A 142 -18.17 -0.93 -7.91
C GLN A 142 -16.89 -0.10 -7.90
N TYR A 143 -16.66 0.68 -6.84
CA TYR A 143 -15.44 1.48 -6.68
C TYR A 143 -14.22 0.60 -6.45
N VAL A 144 -14.33 -0.40 -5.58
CA VAL A 144 -13.25 -1.37 -5.37
C VAL A 144 -12.93 -2.10 -6.67
N ASN A 145 -13.93 -2.54 -7.41
CA ASN A 145 -13.73 -3.25 -8.67
C ASN A 145 -13.13 -2.35 -9.77
N ALA A 146 -13.45 -1.07 -9.79
CA ALA A 146 -12.77 -0.12 -10.66
C ALA A 146 -11.27 -0.05 -10.37
N LEU A 147 -10.89 0.06 -9.09
CA LEU A 147 -9.50 -0.01 -8.68
C LEU A 147 -8.86 -1.36 -9.05
N ARG A 148 -9.51 -2.48 -8.71
CA ARG A 148 -8.99 -3.83 -8.94
C ARG A 148 -8.70 -4.11 -10.41
N ARG A 149 -9.59 -3.72 -11.33
CA ARG A 149 -9.34 -3.85 -12.79
C ARG A 149 -8.07 -3.13 -13.21
N ASN A 150 -7.83 -1.94 -12.66
CA ASN A 150 -6.63 -1.15 -12.93
C ASN A 150 -5.40 -1.62 -12.13
N ARG A 151 -5.54 -2.67 -11.34
CA ARG A 151 -4.45 -3.38 -10.66
C ARG A 151 -4.23 -4.80 -11.21
N GLY A 152 -4.92 -5.15 -12.30
CA GLY A 152 -4.80 -6.49 -12.93
C GLY A 152 -5.43 -7.61 -12.13
N VAL A 153 -6.37 -7.29 -11.23
CA VAL A 153 -7.01 -8.27 -10.34
C VAL A 153 -8.50 -8.42 -10.69
N ALA A 154 -9.00 -9.64 -10.57
CA ALA A 154 -10.39 -9.98 -10.86
C ALA A 154 -11.37 -9.20 -9.94
N ASN A 155 -12.58 -8.96 -10.47
CA ASN A 155 -13.64 -8.30 -9.72
C ASN A 155 -14.11 -9.16 -8.53
N LEU A 156 -14.47 -8.49 -7.44
CA LEU A 156 -15.22 -9.07 -6.34
C LEU A 156 -16.70 -9.15 -6.71
N GLN A 157 -17.37 -10.22 -6.27
CA GLN A 157 -18.84 -10.34 -6.37
C GLN A 157 -19.51 -9.56 -5.23
N THR A 158 -18.91 -9.57 -4.06
CA THR A 158 -19.38 -8.89 -2.87
C THR A 158 -18.23 -8.17 -2.17
N LEU A 159 -18.53 -7.13 -1.44
CA LEU A 159 -17.58 -6.41 -0.63
C LEU A 159 -17.90 -6.65 0.85
N THR A 160 -16.89 -7.05 1.62
CA THR A 160 -16.97 -7.13 3.08
C THR A 160 -15.99 -6.13 3.71
N PRO A 161 -16.16 -5.75 4.99
CA PRO A 161 -15.20 -4.89 5.67
C PRO A 161 -13.76 -5.42 5.62
N ASP A 162 -13.57 -6.74 5.75
CA ASP A 162 -12.24 -7.36 5.66
C ASP A 162 -11.66 -7.27 4.26
N LEU A 163 -12.45 -7.53 3.21
CA LEU A 163 -11.99 -7.40 1.84
C LEU A 163 -11.59 -5.96 1.52
N LEU A 164 -12.35 -4.97 2.00
CA LEU A 164 -12.00 -3.56 1.86
C LEU A 164 -10.72 -3.21 2.62
N LYS A 165 -10.57 -3.69 3.85
CA LYS A 165 -9.34 -3.52 4.64
C LYS A 165 -8.11 -4.09 3.92
N TYR A 166 -8.21 -5.27 3.31
CA TYR A 166 -7.11 -5.84 2.52
C TYR A 166 -6.78 -5.02 1.28
N GLU A 167 -7.77 -4.43 0.62
CA GLU A 167 -7.49 -3.51 -0.50
C GLU A 167 -6.74 -2.26 -0.03
N TYR A 168 -7.10 -1.68 1.11
CA TYR A 168 -6.34 -0.59 1.73
C TYR A 168 -4.89 -1.00 2.04
N ILE A 169 -4.70 -2.18 2.61
CA ILE A 169 -3.35 -2.68 2.93
C ILE A 169 -2.51 -2.80 1.65
N ARG A 170 -3.05 -3.40 0.58
CA ARG A 170 -2.34 -3.55 -0.71
C ARG A 170 -2.00 -2.20 -1.34
N GLU A 171 -2.91 -1.27 -1.25
CA GLU A 171 -2.77 0.04 -1.90
C GLU A 171 -1.82 0.98 -1.15
N LEU A 172 -1.88 1.00 0.18
CA LEU A 172 -1.20 1.98 1.02
C LEU A 172 0.02 1.43 1.77
N TYR A 173 0.43 0.19 1.51
CA TYR A 173 1.59 -0.38 2.17
C TYR A 173 2.84 0.47 1.93
N GLY A 174 3.55 0.79 3.03
CA GLY A 174 4.77 1.61 2.98
C GLY A 174 4.55 3.10 2.75
N GLU A 175 3.30 3.58 2.73
CA GLU A 175 2.98 5.00 2.55
C GLU A 175 2.69 5.74 3.88
N GLY A 176 2.89 5.08 5.01
CA GLY A 176 2.69 5.68 6.35
C GLY A 176 1.24 5.78 6.81
N GLN A 177 0.28 5.39 5.97
CA GLN A 177 -1.15 5.59 6.24
C GLN A 177 -1.82 4.43 6.99
N LEU A 178 -1.24 3.24 6.97
CA LEU A 178 -1.88 2.04 7.54
C LEU A 178 -2.08 2.14 9.05
N PHE A 179 -1.19 2.82 9.78
CA PHE A 179 -1.38 3.06 11.21
C PHE A 179 -2.69 3.80 11.49
N TYR A 180 -2.95 4.86 10.71
CA TYR A 180 -4.17 5.66 10.85
C TYR A 180 -5.41 4.89 10.42
N LEU A 181 -5.30 4.04 9.40
CA LEU A 181 -6.36 3.13 9.00
C LEU A 181 -6.75 2.18 10.14
N TYR A 182 -5.77 1.49 10.73
CA TYR A 182 -6.02 0.57 11.84
C TYR A 182 -6.60 1.27 13.06
N LYS A 183 -6.09 2.45 13.39
CA LYS A 183 -6.62 3.29 14.46
C LYS A 183 -8.08 3.68 14.20
N ARG A 184 -8.38 4.19 13.01
CA ARG A 184 -9.72 4.64 12.62
C ARG A 184 -10.74 3.50 12.60
N LEU A 185 -10.34 2.32 12.14
CA LEU A 185 -11.18 1.12 12.12
C LEU A 185 -11.23 0.40 13.48
N ASN A 186 -10.52 0.89 14.47
CA ASN A 186 -10.37 0.25 15.78
C ASN A 186 -10.03 -1.25 15.67
N CYS A 187 -9.05 -1.57 14.85
CA CYS A 187 -8.69 -2.96 14.58
C CYS A 187 -8.05 -3.61 15.79
N ASP A 188 -8.54 -4.77 16.20
CA ASP A 188 -7.96 -5.56 17.29
C ASP A 188 -6.61 -6.20 16.93
N VAL A 189 -6.32 -6.33 15.62
CA VAL A 189 -5.13 -7.00 15.12
C VAL A 189 -4.53 -6.21 13.97
N ILE A 190 -3.22 -5.98 14.03
CA ILE A 190 -2.45 -5.38 12.94
C ILE A 190 -2.00 -6.49 11.98
N THR A 191 -2.78 -6.73 10.94
CA THR A 191 -2.59 -7.84 10.01
C THR A 191 -1.34 -7.72 9.15
N SER A 192 -0.81 -6.52 8.96
CA SER A 192 0.39 -6.28 8.12
C SER A 192 1.70 -6.34 8.91
N ALA A 193 1.65 -6.71 10.20
CA ALA A 193 2.85 -6.81 11.01
C ALA A 193 3.69 -8.04 10.63
N ASN A 194 4.98 -7.85 10.57
CA ASN A 194 5.94 -8.92 10.30
C ASN A 194 6.25 -9.73 11.56
N SER A 195 5.24 -10.36 12.11
CA SER A 195 5.36 -11.18 13.32
C SER A 195 4.41 -12.35 13.25
N SER A 196 4.88 -13.53 13.64
CA SER A 196 4.02 -14.70 13.90
C SER A 196 3.02 -14.42 15.05
N LYS A 197 3.27 -13.39 15.82
CA LYS A 197 2.36 -12.85 16.81
C LYS A 197 1.78 -11.57 16.24
N ASN A 198 0.63 -11.66 15.56
CA ASN A 198 -0.11 -10.46 15.21
C ASN A 198 -0.27 -9.61 16.47
N PRO A 199 0.37 -8.45 16.58
CA PRO A 199 0.25 -7.65 17.77
C PRO A 199 -1.22 -7.31 17.94
N LYS A 200 -1.76 -7.62 19.12
CA LYS A 200 -3.09 -7.13 19.48
C LYS A 200 -2.98 -5.62 19.57
N ALA A 201 -3.71 -4.94 18.75
CA ALA A 201 -3.89 -3.52 18.90
C ALA A 201 -4.65 -3.27 20.21
N SER A 202 -4.15 -2.37 21.01
CA SER A 202 -4.80 -1.89 22.23
C SER A 202 -4.87 -0.38 22.17
N ASP A 203 -5.68 0.20 23.02
CA ASP A 203 -5.74 1.67 23.16
C ASP A 203 -4.35 2.26 23.41
N LEU A 204 -3.47 1.53 24.09
CA LEU A 204 -2.08 1.94 24.34
C LEU A 204 -1.23 2.06 23.05
N ILE A 205 -1.59 1.34 21.98
CA ILE A 205 -0.88 1.45 20.70
C ILE A 205 -1.38 2.66 19.90
N PHE A 206 -2.67 2.96 19.99
CA PHE A 206 -3.30 4.01 19.19
C PHE A 206 -3.38 5.36 19.89
N VAL A 207 -3.10 5.42 21.19
CA VAL A 207 -3.08 6.65 21.96
C VAL A 207 -1.63 7.00 22.30
N VAL A 208 -1.19 8.15 21.81
CA VAL A 208 0.14 8.66 22.17
C VAL A 208 0.10 9.08 23.64
N PRO A 209 0.97 8.55 24.51
CA PRO A 209 1.02 8.96 25.90
C PRO A 209 1.38 10.44 26.00
N LEU A 210 0.82 11.11 26.99
CA LEU A 210 1.21 12.47 27.31
C LEU A 210 2.68 12.47 27.77
N PRO A 211 3.46 13.48 27.39
CA PRO A 211 4.80 13.66 27.93
C PRO A 211 4.79 13.75 29.45
N ASP A 212 5.80 13.18 30.12
CA ASP A 212 5.90 13.21 31.58
C ASP A 212 5.85 14.63 32.14
N SER A 213 6.47 15.60 31.42
CA SER A 213 6.43 17.02 31.77
C SER A 213 5.01 17.61 31.84
N GLU A 214 4.03 17.00 31.15
CA GLU A 214 2.63 17.46 31.22
C GLU A 214 1.84 16.73 32.33
N THR A 215 2.31 15.57 32.76
CA THR A 215 1.65 14.80 33.83
C THR A 215 2.13 15.22 35.21
N GLU A 216 3.36 15.74 35.33
CA GLU A 216 3.94 16.20 36.59
C GLU A 216 3.35 17.54 37.08
N ASN A 217 2.67 18.28 36.23
CA ASN A 217 2.08 19.59 36.53
C ASN A 217 0.55 19.55 36.76
N ARG A 218 -0.01 18.38 36.92
CA ARG A 218 -1.43 18.15 37.26
C ARG A 218 -1.54 17.56 38.66
#